data_ca4979fdfe1d64b1dafa231338e80c63
#
_entry.id   ca4979fdfe1d64b1dafa231338e80c63
#
_cell.length_a   1.000
_cell.length_b   1.000
_cell.length_c   1.000
_cell.angle_alpha   90.00
_cell.angle_beta   90.00
_cell.angle_gamma   90.00
#
_symmetry.space_group_name_H-M   'P 1'
#
loop_
_entity.id
_entity.type
_entity.pdbx_description
1 polymer ?
#
loop_
_entity_poly.entity_id
_entity_poly.type
_entity_poly.pdbx_seq_one_letter_code
_entity_poly.pdbx_strand_id
1 'polypeptide(L)'
;MHCFGSGNMEEWLTRQYQNPYPVETAIFSFENGLKGEATRTLFETARVYQEGMFIYGSEASFEWGFADDDDPVITTAQRAEDGRRGGTTSVEARVMPNFYEMLPREIQKHTVGGNYDPLNPQDSLISGAAGGHHGSHPHLVNEFLKSILEDRKPAVDEVLGGNITAAGICAHISAMKDGAEVVVPEF
;
A
#
# COMPACT_ATOMS: atom_id res chain seq x y z
N MET A 1 -19.16 1.27 -0.50
CA MET A 1 -18.16 1.51 0.54
C MET A 1 -18.55 2.68 1.43
N HIS A 2 -18.02 2.75 2.64
CA HIS A 2 -18.17 3.84 3.58
C HIS A 2 -16.79 4.29 4.06
N CYS A 3 -16.59 5.58 4.31
CA CYS A 3 -15.36 6.11 4.86
C CYS A 3 -15.66 7.23 5.86
N PHE A 4 -14.94 7.21 6.97
CA PHE A 4 -15.07 8.21 8.03
C PHE A 4 -13.76 8.97 8.19
N GLY A 5 -13.87 10.29 8.23
CA GLY A 5 -12.77 11.16 8.59
C GLY A 5 -12.67 11.34 10.11
N SER A 6 -11.48 11.48 10.62
CA SER A 6 -11.21 11.68 12.05
C SER A 6 -10.11 12.70 12.27
N GLY A 7 -10.26 13.50 13.33
CA GLY A 7 -9.37 14.60 13.67
C GLY A 7 -9.64 15.85 12.83
N ASN A 8 -8.84 16.88 13.05
CA ASN A 8 -8.87 18.11 12.28
C ASN A 8 -7.43 18.54 11.98
N MET A 9 -7.13 18.73 10.71
CA MET A 9 -5.85 19.33 10.30
C MET A 9 -5.83 20.84 10.54
N GLU A 10 -4.65 21.41 10.67
CA GLU A 10 -4.47 22.85 10.67
C GLU A 10 -5.08 23.49 9.41
N GLU A 11 -5.57 24.71 9.56
CA GLU A 11 -6.35 25.38 8.51
C GLU A 11 -5.58 25.53 7.18
N TRP A 12 -4.28 25.76 7.25
CA TRP A 12 -3.45 25.90 6.04
C TRP A 12 -3.29 24.55 5.29
N LEU A 13 -3.18 23.42 6.02
CA LEU A 13 -3.16 22.08 5.44
C LEU A 13 -4.52 21.74 4.83
N THR A 14 -5.59 22.00 5.56
CA THR A 14 -6.96 21.82 5.06
C THR A 14 -7.20 22.57 3.77
N ARG A 15 -6.75 23.83 3.67
CA ARG A 15 -6.86 24.63 2.44
C ARG A 15 -6.01 24.05 1.30
N GLN A 16 -4.78 23.63 1.60
CA GLN A 16 -3.87 23.12 0.59
C GLN A 16 -4.35 21.81 -0.02
N TYR A 17 -4.85 20.90 0.80
CA TYR A 17 -5.23 19.53 0.39
C TYR A 17 -6.74 19.36 0.18
N GLN A 18 -7.55 20.36 0.46
CA GLN A 18 -9.02 20.30 0.41
C GLN A 18 -9.59 19.13 1.24
N ASN A 19 -8.89 18.77 2.30
CA ASN A 19 -9.22 17.68 3.21
C ASN A 19 -8.98 18.12 4.66
N PRO A 20 -10.00 18.13 5.51
CA PRO A 20 -9.84 18.51 6.92
C PRO A 20 -9.33 17.36 7.80
N TYR A 21 -9.32 16.12 7.31
CA TYR A 21 -9.07 14.94 8.13
C TYR A 21 -7.63 14.44 8.01
N PRO A 22 -6.86 14.36 9.13
CA PRO A 22 -5.55 13.71 9.15
C PRO A 22 -5.66 12.20 9.02
N VAL A 23 -6.80 11.61 9.40
CA VAL A 23 -7.07 10.17 9.31
C VAL A 23 -8.38 9.93 8.58
N GLU A 24 -8.37 9.01 7.62
CA GLU A 24 -9.55 8.51 6.95
C GLU A 24 -9.53 6.99 6.97
N THR A 25 -10.63 6.37 7.45
CA THR A 25 -10.79 4.90 7.49
C THR A 25 -11.97 4.49 6.64
N ALA A 26 -11.71 3.69 5.62
CA ALA A 26 -12.68 3.20 4.69
C ALA A 26 -12.95 1.70 4.88
N ILE A 27 -14.21 1.31 4.73
CA ILE A 27 -14.64 -0.10 4.68
C ILE A 27 -15.29 -0.37 3.32
N PHE A 28 -14.70 -1.29 2.59
CA PHE A 28 -15.18 -1.75 1.29
C PHE A 28 -16.00 -3.03 1.45
N SER A 29 -17.10 -3.11 0.71
CA SER A 29 -17.89 -4.35 0.58
C SER A 29 -17.78 -4.81 -0.86
N PHE A 30 -17.28 -6.02 -1.05
CA PHE A 30 -17.16 -6.64 -2.36
C PHE A 30 -18.36 -7.55 -2.66
N GLU A 31 -18.69 -7.73 -3.94
CA GLU A 31 -19.82 -8.55 -4.38
C GLU A 31 -19.73 -10.01 -3.92
N ASN A 32 -18.50 -10.55 -3.83
CA ASN A 32 -18.23 -11.90 -3.32
C ASN A 32 -18.37 -12.04 -1.80
N GLY A 33 -18.82 -10.99 -1.10
CA GLY A 33 -19.02 -10.97 0.34
C GLY A 33 -17.79 -10.62 1.17
N LEU A 34 -16.62 -10.49 0.58
CA LEU A 34 -15.41 -10.05 1.28
C LEU A 34 -15.56 -8.60 1.77
N LYS A 35 -14.81 -8.29 2.81
CA LYS A 35 -14.65 -6.92 3.32
C LYS A 35 -13.18 -6.53 3.28
N GLY A 36 -12.92 -5.30 2.91
CA GLY A 36 -11.62 -4.68 3.00
C GLY A 36 -11.68 -3.44 3.87
N GLU A 37 -10.63 -3.19 4.60
CA GLU A 37 -10.42 -1.94 5.32
C GLU A 37 -9.19 -1.24 4.71
N ALA A 38 -9.25 0.07 4.60
CA ALA A 38 -8.10 0.90 4.28
C ALA A 38 -8.08 2.12 5.19
N THR A 39 -7.02 2.29 5.94
CA THR A 39 -6.81 3.48 6.77
C THR A 39 -5.63 4.26 6.24
N ARG A 40 -5.86 5.52 5.92
CA ARG A 40 -4.83 6.49 5.58
C ARG A 40 -4.63 7.43 6.76
N THR A 41 -3.39 7.54 7.20
CA THR A 41 -2.95 8.57 8.14
C THR A 41 -1.94 9.46 7.43
N LEU A 42 -2.14 10.75 7.41
CA LEU A 42 -1.24 11.70 6.76
C LEU A 42 -1.28 13.00 7.54
N PHE A 43 -0.11 13.61 7.74
CA PHE A 43 0.06 14.82 8.53
C PHE A 43 -0.43 14.69 9.99
N GLU A 44 0.09 15.47 10.88
CA GLU A 44 -0.35 15.62 12.28
C GLU A 44 -0.66 14.33 13.04
N THR A 45 -0.17 13.19 12.53
CA THR A 45 -0.22 11.90 13.21
C THR A 45 1.19 11.47 13.59
N ALA A 46 1.39 11.15 14.87
CA ALA A 46 2.69 10.71 15.38
C ALA A 46 2.93 9.25 15.03
N ARG A 47 3.26 8.97 13.78
CA ARG A 47 3.60 7.65 13.28
C ARG A 47 4.75 7.73 12.27
N VAL A 48 5.62 6.73 12.30
CA VAL A 48 6.59 6.51 11.22
C VAL A 48 5.81 6.18 9.95
N TYR A 49 6.29 6.66 8.80
CA TYR A 49 5.73 6.29 7.51
C TYR A 49 5.75 4.78 7.34
N GLN A 50 4.62 4.21 6.99
CA GLN A 50 4.46 2.78 6.75
C GLN A 50 3.35 2.55 5.73
N GLU A 51 3.62 1.70 4.76
CA GLU A 51 2.63 1.09 3.91
C GLU A 51 2.61 -0.40 4.22
N GLY A 52 1.46 -0.93 4.55
CA GLY A 52 1.33 -2.32 4.95
C GLY A 52 -0.07 -2.86 4.68
N MET A 53 -0.20 -4.17 4.72
CA MET A 53 -1.48 -4.83 4.57
C MET A 53 -1.58 -6.06 5.48
N PHE A 54 -2.82 -6.39 5.84
CA PHE A 54 -3.17 -7.61 6.55
C PHE A 54 -4.20 -8.38 5.73
N ILE A 55 -3.97 -9.68 5.57
CA ILE A 55 -4.88 -10.55 4.81
C ILE A 55 -5.24 -11.72 5.72
N TYR A 56 -6.50 -11.90 6.01
CA TYR A 56 -6.99 -12.98 6.87
C TYR A 56 -7.78 -13.99 6.04
N GLY A 57 -7.20 -15.18 5.87
CA GLY A 57 -7.83 -16.31 5.21
C GLY A 57 -8.17 -17.44 6.18
N SER A 58 -8.90 -18.43 5.69
CA SER A 58 -9.34 -19.58 6.50
C SER A 58 -8.22 -20.59 6.79
N GLU A 59 -7.17 -20.62 5.99
CA GLU A 59 -6.05 -21.56 6.08
C GLU A 59 -4.73 -20.87 6.37
N ALA A 60 -4.59 -19.63 5.90
CA ALA A 60 -3.42 -18.81 6.14
C ALA A 60 -3.80 -17.34 6.26
N SER A 61 -2.99 -16.61 7.01
CA SER A 61 -3.04 -15.16 7.14
C SER A 61 -1.67 -14.56 6.87
N PHE A 62 -1.66 -13.35 6.35
CA PHE A 62 -0.46 -12.56 6.13
C PHE A 62 -0.61 -11.26 6.91
N GLU A 63 0.39 -10.91 7.69
CA GLU A 63 0.44 -9.68 8.47
C GLU A 63 1.76 -8.96 8.18
N TRP A 64 1.67 -7.74 7.66
CA TRP A 64 2.83 -6.90 7.44
C TRP A 64 3.51 -6.55 8.77
N GLY A 65 4.83 -6.34 8.76
CA GLY A 65 5.58 -5.93 9.93
C GLY A 65 5.05 -4.60 10.52
N PHE A 66 5.18 -4.43 11.82
CA PHE A 66 4.70 -3.24 12.52
C PHE A 66 5.59 -2.01 12.27
N ALA A 67 6.89 -2.22 12.11
CA ALA A 67 7.88 -1.23 11.71
C ALA A 67 8.48 -1.60 10.35
N ASP A 68 9.11 -0.63 9.68
CA ASP A 68 9.66 -0.81 8.34
C ASP A 68 10.73 -1.92 8.23
N ASP A 69 11.45 -2.18 9.33
CA ASP A 69 12.49 -3.22 9.39
C ASP A 69 11.96 -4.57 9.91
N ASP A 70 10.70 -4.67 10.25
CA ASP A 70 10.11 -5.92 10.72
C ASP A 70 9.76 -6.82 9.54
N ASP A 71 10.14 -8.09 9.63
CA ASP A 71 9.70 -9.09 8.67
C ASP A 71 8.20 -9.33 8.79
N PRO A 72 7.45 -9.43 7.68
CA PRO A 72 6.06 -9.85 7.71
C PRO A 72 5.93 -11.30 8.19
N VAL A 73 4.76 -11.61 8.71
CA VAL A 73 4.46 -12.89 9.33
C VAL A 73 3.37 -13.61 8.54
N ILE A 74 3.62 -14.90 8.27
CA ILE A 74 2.60 -15.81 7.75
C ILE A 74 2.18 -16.75 8.88
N THR A 75 0.89 -16.76 9.18
CA THR A 75 0.27 -17.72 10.07
C THR A 75 -0.49 -18.75 9.24
N THR A 76 -0.18 -20.02 9.39
CA THR A 76 -0.96 -21.11 8.80
C THR A 76 -1.75 -21.85 9.87
N ALA A 77 -3.00 -22.20 9.56
CA ALA A 77 -3.88 -22.92 10.47
C ALA A 77 -4.25 -24.29 9.90
N GLN A 78 -4.08 -25.34 10.70
CA GLN A 78 -4.61 -26.67 10.42
C GLN A 78 -5.84 -26.87 11.30
N ARG A 79 -6.98 -27.06 10.66
CA ARG A 79 -8.23 -27.35 11.37
C ARG A 79 -8.18 -28.73 12.02
N ALA A 80 -8.83 -28.89 13.16
CA ALA A 80 -9.02 -30.20 13.76
C ALA A 80 -9.85 -31.09 12.82
N GLU A 81 -9.44 -32.34 12.62
CA GLU A 81 -10.07 -33.27 11.67
C GLU A 81 -11.53 -33.61 12.04
N ASP A 82 -11.89 -33.48 13.31
CA ASP A 82 -13.19 -33.86 13.85
C ASP A 82 -14.19 -32.69 13.96
N GLY A 83 -13.88 -31.54 13.36
CA GLY A 83 -14.75 -30.37 13.39
C GLY A 83 -14.85 -29.66 14.75
N ARG A 84 -14.05 -30.04 15.75
CA ARG A 84 -13.97 -29.34 17.03
C ARG A 84 -13.38 -27.95 16.88
N ARG A 85 -13.70 -27.08 17.82
CA ARG A 85 -12.99 -25.81 17.96
C ARG A 85 -11.53 -26.09 18.31
N GLY A 86 -10.65 -25.50 17.56
CA GLY A 86 -9.22 -25.63 17.75
C GLY A 86 -8.54 -26.24 16.53
N GLY A 87 -7.28 -26.13 16.52
CA GLY A 87 -6.37 -26.61 15.51
C GLY A 87 -4.97 -26.20 15.94
N THR A 88 -3.98 -26.59 15.15
CA THR A 88 -2.62 -26.10 15.35
C THR A 88 -2.38 -24.90 14.44
N THR A 89 -1.66 -23.92 14.94
CA THR A 89 -1.18 -22.79 14.15
C THR A 89 0.35 -22.83 14.08
N SER A 90 0.88 -22.51 12.92
CA SER A 90 2.31 -22.26 12.72
C SER A 90 2.49 -20.79 12.33
N VAL A 91 3.47 -20.15 12.92
CA VAL A 91 3.80 -18.73 12.67
C VAL A 91 5.22 -18.68 12.13
N GLU A 92 5.40 -18.02 10.99
CA GLU A 92 6.69 -17.93 10.30
C GLU A 92 6.94 -16.52 9.82
N ALA A 93 8.04 -15.92 10.23
CA ALA A 93 8.51 -14.66 9.66
C ALA A 93 9.08 -14.90 8.24
N ARG A 94 8.82 -13.99 7.34
CA ARG A 94 9.25 -14.07 5.94
C ARG A 94 10.01 -12.82 5.52
N VAL A 95 11.24 -13.00 5.10
CA VAL A 95 11.98 -11.91 4.45
C VAL A 95 11.33 -11.61 3.10
N MET A 96 10.95 -10.36 2.90
CA MET A 96 10.37 -9.92 1.63
C MET A 96 11.44 -9.83 0.54
N PRO A 97 11.22 -10.47 -0.62
CA PRO A 97 12.14 -10.33 -1.73
C PRO A 97 12.08 -8.90 -2.31
N ASN A 98 13.22 -8.31 -2.59
CA ASN A 98 13.28 -6.96 -3.16
C ASN A 98 13.26 -6.93 -4.69
N PHE A 99 13.47 -8.07 -5.35
CA PHE A 99 13.45 -8.22 -6.81
C PHE A 99 14.37 -7.26 -7.61
N TYR A 100 15.31 -6.59 -6.96
CA TYR A 100 16.18 -5.61 -7.64
C TYR A 100 16.96 -6.22 -8.81
N GLU A 101 17.23 -7.53 -8.76
CA GLU A 101 17.92 -8.27 -9.82
C GLU A 101 17.12 -8.33 -11.15
N MET A 102 15.83 -8.08 -11.10
CA MET A 102 14.97 -7.96 -12.29
C MET A 102 15.20 -6.66 -13.07
N LEU A 103 15.86 -5.69 -12.46
CA LEU A 103 16.18 -4.40 -13.08
C LEU A 103 17.51 -4.47 -13.83
N PRO A 104 17.69 -3.64 -14.89
CA PRO A 104 18.99 -3.43 -15.51
C PRO A 104 20.04 -3.03 -14.47
N ARG A 105 21.27 -3.52 -14.61
CA ARG A 105 22.34 -3.33 -13.62
C ARG A 105 22.60 -1.86 -13.31
N GLU A 106 22.50 -1.01 -14.32
CA GLU A 106 22.70 0.43 -14.22
C GLU A 106 21.66 1.10 -13.32
N ILE A 107 20.48 0.50 -13.18
CA ILE A 107 19.35 1.03 -12.41
C ILE A 107 19.32 0.43 -11.00
N GLN A 108 19.84 -0.78 -10.81
CA GLN A 108 19.77 -1.49 -9.50
C GLN A 108 20.28 -0.64 -8.33
N LYS A 109 21.31 0.16 -8.53
CA LYS A 109 21.86 1.07 -7.51
C LYS A 109 20.85 2.13 -7.00
N HIS A 110 19.81 2.42 -7.76
CA HIS A 110 18.77 3.39 -7.41
C HIS A 110 17.61 2.77 -6.62
N THR A 111 17.63 1.46 -6.40
CA THR A 111 16.64 0.76 -5.57
C THR A 111 17.06 0.69 -4.10
N VAL A 112 18.31 1.03 -3.80
CA VAL A 112 18.87 0.98 -2.46
C VAL A 112 18.98 2.41 -1.93
N GLY A 113 18.22 2.69 -0.89
CA GLY A 113 18.26 3.84 0.00
C GLY A 113 18.65 5.22 -0.54
N GLY A 114 17.81 6.19 -0.30
CA GLY A 114 18.08 7.60 -0.53
C GLY A 114 17.43 8.16 -1.81
N ASN A 115 17.27 9.46 -1.83
CA ASN A 115 16.91 10.19 -3.05
C ASN A 115 18.17 10.44 -3.87
N TYR A 116 18.27 9.83 -5.02
CA TYR A 116 19.31 10.16 -5.98
C TYR A 116 18.82 11.28 -6.90
N ASP A 117 19.49 12.43 -6.82
CA ASP A 117 19.31 13.53 -7.76
C ASP A 117 20.37 13.44 -8.84
N PRO A 118 20.03 13.11 -10.10
CA PRO A 118 21.00 13.04 -11.18
C PRO A 118 21.61 14.38 -11.54
N LEU A 119 20.96 15.50 -11.17
CA LEU A 119 21.47 16.85 -11.39
C LEU A 119 22.46 17.28 -10.31
N ASN A 120 22.35 16.69 -9.10
CA ASN A 120 23.23 16.94 -7.97
C ASN A 120 23.66 15.62 -7.32
N PRO A 121 24.42 14.77 -8.01
CA PRO A 121 24.82 13.45 -7.50
C PRO A 121 25.62 13.49 -6.19
N GLN A 122 26.28 14.62 -5.95
CA GLN A 122 27.12 14.86 -4.77
C GLN A 122 26.30 15.11 -3.49
N ASP A 123 25.11 15.70 -3.66
CA ASP A 123 24.19 16.05 -2.56
C ASP A 123 23.10 15.00 -2.39
N SER A 124 23.15 13.93 -3.20
CA SER A 124 22.22 12.82 -3.08
C SER A 124 22.43 12.12 -1.75
N LEU A 125 21.46 12.24 -0.85
CA LEU A 125 21.46 11.58 0.45
C LEU A 125 21.27 10.07 0.22
N ILE A 126 22.39 9.35 0.20
CA ILE A 126 22.37 7.89 0.35
C ILE A 126 22.20 7.62 1.84
N SER A 127 21.00 7.74 2.34
CA SER A 127 20.69 7.25 3.68
C SER A 127 20.39 5.76 3.58
N GLY A 128 20.65 4.99 4.62
CA GLY A 128 20.41 3.54 4.64
C GLY A 128 18.92 3.14 4.61
N ALA A 129 18.01 4.11 4.49
CA ALA A 129 16.59 3.87 4.22
C ALA A 129 16.37 3.78 2.71
N ALA A 130 15.67 2.77 2.25
CA ALA A 130 15.31 2.62 0.85
C ALA A 130 14.64 3.89 0.34
N GLY A 131 15.13 4.46 -0.77
CA GLY A 131 14.54 5.63 -1.37
C GLY A 131 13.11 5.35 -1.81
N GLY A 132 12.19 6.20 -1.42
CA GLY A 132 10.77 6.20 -1.73
C GLY A 132 10.12 4.82 -1.93
N HIS A 133 9.20 4.45 -1.06
CA HIS A 133 8.43 3.20 -1.16
C HIS A 133 9.32 1.94 -1.33
N HIS A 134 10.36 1.85 -0.51
CA HIS A 134 11.27 0.69 -0.45
C HIS A 134 11.88 0.28 -1.81
N GLY A 135 12.14 1.25 -2.69
CA GLY A 135 12.77 1.02 -3.99
C GLY A 135 11.82 0.56 -5.10
N SER A 136 10.51 0.65 -4.91
CA SER A 136 9.52 0.24 -5.92
C SER A 136 9.46 1.16 -7.15
N HIS A 137 9.80 2.44 -7.02
CA HIS A 137 9.72 3.39 -8.13
C HIS A 137 10.53 2.98 -9.38
N PRO A 138 11.79 2.54 -9.28
CA PRO A 138 12.52 2.03 -10.44
C PRO A 138 11.82 0.84 -11.13
N HIS A 139 11.15 -0.03 -10.38
CA HIS A 139 10.39 -1.14 -10.94
C HIS A 139 9.20 -0.65 -11.76
N LEU A 140 8.43 0.32 -11.24
CA LEU A 140 7.30 0.90 -11.96
C LEU A 140 7.74 1.57 -13.26
N VAL A 141 8.80 2.38 -13.21
CA VAL A 141 9.34 3.06 -14.40
C VAL A 141 9.88 2.04 -15.41
N ASN A 142 10.63 1.03 -14.97
CA ASN A 142 11.15 -0.01 -15.83
C ASN A 142 10.03 -0.82 -16.51
N GLU A 143 8.97 -1.15 -15.79
CA GLU A 143 7.79 -1.86 -16.34
C GLU A 143 7.10 -1.00 -17.41
N PHE A 144 6.91 0.29 -17.15
CA PHE A 144 6.34 1.21 -18.12
C PHE A 144 7.20 1.30 -19.39
N LEU A 145 8.50 1.49 -19.25
CA LEU A 145 9.42 1.56 -20.41
C LEU A 145 9.45 0.25 -21.19
N LYS A 146 9.49 -0.89 -20.51
CA LYS A 146 9.44 -2.21 -21.16
C LYS A 146 8.13 -2.43 -21.90
N SER A 147 7.00 -2.01 -21.36
CA SER A 147 5.72 -2.14 -22.05
C SER A 147 5.71 -1.42 -23.40
N ILE A 148 6.36 -0.25 -23.48
CA ILE A 148 6.51 0.51 -24.73
C ILE A 148 7.49 -0.21 -25.70
N LEU A 149 8.65 -0.63 -25.20
CA LEU A 149 9.68 -1.26 -26.03
C LEU A 149 9.27 -2.63 -26.59
N GLU A 150 8.47 -3.35 -25.83
CA GLU A 150 7.99 -4.71 -26.14
C GLU A 150 6.59 -4.71 -26.79
N ASP A 151 6.01 -3.52 -27.02
CA ASP A 151 4.67 -3.34 -27.60
C ASP A 151 3.60 -4.20 -26.89
N ARG A 152 3.55 -4.13 -25.56
CA ARG A 152 2.61 -4.86 -24.71
C ARG A 152 1.94 -3.95 -23.69
N LYS A 153 0.85 -4.40 -23.11
CA LYS A 153 0.25 -3.72 -21.97
C LYS A 153 1.18 -3.77 -20.74
N PRO A 154 1.28 -2.67 -19.97
CA PRO A 154 1.96 -2.69 -18.69
C PRO A 154 1.18 -3.55 -17.67
N ALA A 155 1.86 -4.03 -16.62
CA ALA A 155 1.23 -4.78 -15.54
C ALA A 155 0.17 -3.96 -14.80
N VAL A 156 0.36 -2.64 -14.71
CA VAL A 156 -0.65 -1.69 -14.24
C VAL A 156 -0.99 -0.80 -15.43
N ASP A 157 -2.08 -1.13 -16.11
CA ASP A 157 -2.60 -0.34 -17.22
C ASP A 157 -3.55 0.78 -16.72
N GLU A 158 -4.08 1.54 -17.66
CA GLU A 158 -4.98 2.67 -17.37
C GLU A 158 -6.28 2.25 -16.67
N VAL A 159 -6.78 1.06 -16.96
CA VAL A 159 -8.01 0.53 -16.36
C VAL A 159 -7.75 0.12 -14.91
N LEU A 160 -6.71 -0.68 -14.67
CA LEU A 160 -6.33 -1.08 -13.32
C LEU A 160 -5.95 0.13 -12.46
N GLY A 161 -5.17 1.06 -13.02
CA GLY A 161 -4.80 2.30 -12.34
C GLY A 161 -6.03 3.17 -12.01
N GLY A 162 -6.98 3.26 -12.95
CA GLY A 162 -8.25 3.95 -12.75
C GLY A 162 -9.07 3.34 -11.61
N ASN A 163 -9.24 2.02 -11.61
CA ASN A 163 -10.00 1.31 -10.58
C ASN A 163 -9.38 1.47 -9.18
N ILE A 164 -8.06 1.36 -9.06
CA ILE A 164 -7.35 1.57 -7.78
C ILE A 164 -7.54 3.01 -7.29
N THR A 165 -7.38 3.99 -8.17
CA THR A 165 -7.49 5.41 -7.83
C THR A 165 -8.93 5.78 -7.45
N ALA A 166 -9.92 5.24 -8.15
CA ALA A 166 -11.34 5.50 -7.88
C ALA A 166 -11.72 5.10 -6.45
N ALA A 167 -11.18 4.01 -5.92
CA ALA A 167 -11.45 3.58 -4.56
C ALA A 167 -11.05 4.66 -3.53
N GLY A 168 -9.85 5.25 -3.67
CA GLY A 168 -9.38 6.34 -2.81
C GLY A 168 -10.22 7.62 -2.93
N ILE A 169 -10.58 8.01 -4.16
CA ILE A 169 -11.43 9.19 -4.40
C ILE A 169 -12.81 8.98 -3.78
N CYS A 170 -13.43 7.82 -3.97
CA CYS A 170 -14.72 7.48 -3.39
C CYS A 170 -14.67 7.46 -1.85
N ALA A 171 -13.55 7.01 -1.27
CA ALA A 171 -13.35 7.06 0.17
C ALA A 171 -13.39 8.50 0.69
N HIS A 172 -12.63 9.41 0.06
CA HIS A 172 -12.66 10.82 0.42
C HIS A 172 -14.05 11.45 0.25
N ILE A 173 -14.75 11.16 -0.87
CA ILE A 173 -16.13 11.65 -1.08
C ILE A 173 -17.06 11.18 0.04
N SER A 174 -16.94 9.94 0.49
CA SER A 174 -17.71 9.40 1.61
C SER A 174 -17.38 10.09 2.92
N ALA A 175 -16.08 10.26 3.23
CA ALA A 175 -15.64 10.95 4.44
C ALA A 175 -16.14 12.39 4.51
N MET A 176 -16.12 13.13 3.39
CA MET A 176 -16.66 14.50 3.31
C MET A 176 -18.19 14.57 3.42
N LYS A 177 -18.87 13.43 3.47
CA LYS A 177 -20.33 13.30 3.64
C LYS A 177 -20.68 12.46 4.89
N ASP A 178 -19.87 12.56 5.93
CA ASP A 178 -20.08 11.88 7.21
C ASP A 178 -20.28 10.35 7.08
N GLY A 179 -19.49 9.71 6.20
CA GLY A 179 -19.56 8.27 5.99
C GLY A 179 -20.70 7.80 5.10
N ALA A 180 -21.31 8.68 4.30
CA ALA A 180 -22.33 8.28 3.36
C ALA A 180 -21.85 7.16 2.43
N GLU A 181 -22.75 6.25 2.07
CA GLU A 181 -22.43 5.18 1.14
C GLU A 181 -22.05 5.74 -0.24
N VAL A 182 -20.96 5.24 -0.79
CA VAL A 182 -20.51 5.55 -2.16
C VAL A 182 -20.26 4.25 -2.91
N VAL A 183 -20.77 4.15 -4.11
CA VAL A 183 -20.47 3.05 -5.03
C VAL A 183 -19.17 3.38 -5.75
N VAL A 184 -18.16 2.50 -5.65
CA VAL A 184 -16.92 2.64 -6.42
C VAL A 184 -17.21 2.25 -7.86
N PRO A 185 -16.98 3.12 -8.86
CA PRO A 185 -17.16 2.75 -10.25
C PRO A 185 -16.09 1.73 -10.68
N GLU A 186 -16.44 0.91 -11.65
CA GLU A 186 -15.52 0.01 -12.34
C GLU A 186 -15.34 0.53 -13.78
N PHE A 187 -14.10 0.57 -14.27
CA PHE A 187 -13.74 1.02 -15.61
C PHE A 187 -13.42 -0.12 -16.55
#